data_b4acfe42a53336a67e9b07c03e423658
#
_entry.id   b4acfe42a53336a67e9b07c03e423658
#
_cell.length_a   1.000
_cell.length_b   1.000
_cell.length_c   1.000
_cell.angle_alpha   90.00
_cell.angle_beta   90.00
_cell.angle_gamma   90.00
#
_symmetry.space_group_name_H-M   'P 1'
#
loop_
_entity.id
_entity.type
_entity.pdbx_description
1 polymer ?
#
loop_
_entity_poly.entity_id
_entity_poly.type
_entity_poly.pdbx_seq_one_letter_code
_entity_poly.pdbx_strand_id
1 'polypeptide(L)'
;MTTAYQTEIDWTHGHDGKLLTPTLRMARPQVDPAPQAGRLTTREQILNFVLAGNATFTIRNARTGNRFTYKVRQPKKDAPHFVGLLAGPDNEADYQFLGSIFDGVRYCHGRRSAVSPSAQSAMAFAAFWGLVVSGRLPANLEVWHEGSCGKCGRKLTVPESIEAGLGPECARRGM
;
A
#
# COMPACT_ATOMS: atom_id res chain seq x y z
N MET A 1 16.53 12.32 -24.57
CA MET A 1 15.90 11.21 -23.80
C MET A 1 15.29 10.27 -24.83
N THR A 2 15.92 9.13 -25.04
CA THR A 2 15.57 8.20 -26.11
C THR A 2 14.61 7.16 -25.56
N THR A 3 13.36 7.21 -26.00
CA THR A 3 12.33 6.22 -25.65
C THR A 3 12.64 4.93 -26.41
N ALA A 4 13.03 3.88 -25.68
CA ALA A 4 13.25 2.57 -26.26
C ALA A 4 11.90 1.90 -26.54
N TYR A 5 11.59 1.67 -27.82
CA TYR A 5 10.46 0.86 -28.25
C TYR A 5 10.88 -0.60 -28.25
N GLN A 6 10.21 -1.42 -27.42
CA GLN A 6 10.27 -2.88 -27.57
C GLN A 6 9.26 -3.31 -28.62
N THR A 7 9.75 -3.85 -29.72
CA THR A 7 8.92 -4.46 -30.78
C THR A 7 8.80 -5.96 -30.52
N GLU A 8 7.61 -6.43 -30.16
CA GLU A 8 7.29 -7.85 -30.20
C GLU A 8 6.78 -8.23 -31.58
N ILE A 9 7.38 -9.24 -32.20
CA ILE A 9 6.97 -9.80 -33.50
C ILE A 9 6.08 -11.01 -33.17
N ASP A 10 4.79 -10.90 -33.45
CA ASP A 10 3.84 -12.01 -33.33
C ASP A 10 3.70 -12.77 -34.66
N TRP A 11 4.00 -14.07 -34.64
CA TRP A 11 3.91 -14.95 -35.79
C TRP A 11 2.60 -15.73 -35.74
N THR A 12 1.56 -15.27 -36.42
CA THR A 12 0.32 -16.02 -36.56
C THR A 12 0.36 -16.87 -37.81
N HIS A 13 0.08 -18.19 -37.70
CA HIS A 13 -0.08 -19.09 -38.79
C HIS A 13 -1.56 -19.13 -39.22
N GLY A 14 -1.83 -18.88 -40.50
CA GLY A 14 -3.15 -19.07 -41.06
C GLY A 14 -3.52 -20.57 -41.19
N HIS A 15 -4.81 -20.86 -41.23
CA HIS A 15 -5.35 -22.23 -41.33
C HIS A 15 -4.86 -23.04 -42.56
N ASP A 16 -4.25 -22.37 -43.53
CA ASP A 16 -3.78 -22.94 -44.79
C ASP A 16 -2.25 -23.12 -44.82
N GLY A 17 -1.56 -23.01 -43.72
CA GLY A 17 -0.10 -23.18 -43.65
C GLY A 17 0.73 -22.11 -44.38
N LYS A 18 0.11 -21.03 -44.85
CA LYS A 18 0.82 -19.88 -45.43
C LYS A 18 1.21 -18.90 -44.30
N LEU A 19 2.50 -18.55 -44.27
CA LEU A 19 3.01 -17.46 -43.45
C LEU A 19 2.27 -16.16 -43.79
N LEU A 20 1.48 -15.65 -42.87
CA LEU A 20 0.91 -14.31 -42.98
C LEU A 20 2.02 -13.29 -42.76
N THR A 21 2.01 -12.22 -43.55
CA THR A 21 2.94 -11.11 -43.40
C THR A 21 2.93 -10.61 -41.96
N PRO A 22 4.11 -10.37 -41.33
CA PRO A 22 4.19 -9.93 -39.96
C PRO A 22 3.52 -8.56 -39.81
N THR A 23 2.44 -8.53 -39.06
CA THR A 23 1.81 -7.26 -38.71
C THR A 23 2.58 -6.68 -37.52
N LEU A 24 3.33 -5.62 -37.76
CA LEU A 24 3.99 -4.85 -36.72
C LEU A 24 2.90 -4.23 -35.83
N ARG A 25 2.58 -4.89 -34.73
CA ARG A 25 1.77 -4.30 -33.68
C ARG A 25 2.70 -3.36 -32.90
N MET A 26 2.58 -2.06 -33.14
CA MET A 26 3.23 -1.08 -32.29
C MET A 26 2.69 -1.29 -30.87
N ALA A 27 3.53 -1.83 -30.00
CA ALA A 27 3.24 -1.86 -28.56
C ALA A 27 2.90 -0.42 -28.15
N ARG A 28 1.74 -0.25 -27.51
CA ARG A 28 1.42 1.05 -26.91
C ARG A 28 2.58 1.43 -26.00
N PRO A 29 3.10 2.69 -26.08
CA PRO A 29 4.12 3.14 -25.16
C PRO A 29 3.59 2.84 -23.76
N GLN A 30 4.35 2.05 -22.98
CA GLN A 30 4.12 1.96 -21.56
C GLN A 30 4.42 3.37 -21.02
N VAL A 31 3.36 4.14 -20.86
CA VAL A 31 3.41 5.37 -20.08
C VAL A 31 3.72 4.88 -18.68
N ASP A 32 4.92 5.22 -18.17
CA ASP A 32 5.22 5.05 -16.75
C ASP A 32 4.03 5.61 -16.00
N PRO A 33 3.38 4.81 -15.12
CA PRO A 33 2.22 5.30 -14.42
C PRO A 33 2.64 6.60 -13.74
N ALA A 34 1.92 7.70 -14.05
CA ALA A 34 2.08 8.97 -13.36
C ALA A 34 2.21 8.70 -11.87
N PRO A 35 3.01 9.48 -11.10
CA PRO A 35 3.18 9.26 -9.67
C PRO A 35 1.79 9.08 -9.06
N GLN A 36 1.51 7.86 -8.66
CA GLN A 36 0.13 7.47 -8.32
C GLN A 36 -0.16 8.13 -6.99
N ALA A 37 -1.04 9.10 -7.00
CA ALA A 37 -1.49 9.81 -5.81
C ALA A 37 -1.86 8.81 -4.71
N GLY A 38 -1.26 8.97 -3.52
CA GLY A 38 -1.52 8.09 -2.39
C GLY A 38 -0.51 6.94 -2.18
N ARG A 39 0.58 6.86 -2.95
CA ARG A 39 1.65 5.90 -2.73
C ARG A 39 2.69 6.48 -1.76
N LEU A 40 2.94 5.75 -0.66
CA LEU A 40 4.01 6.07 0.28
C LEU A 40 5.28 5.30 -0.13
N THR A 41 6.34 6.00 -0.43
CA THR A 41 7.56 5.43 -1.03
C THR A 41 8.74 5.38 -0.08
N THR A 42 8.78 6.26 0.92
CA THR A 42 9.88 6.30 1.89
C THR A 42 9.46 5.73 3.24
N ARG A 43 10.43 5.24 3.99
CA ARG A 43 10.24 4.75 5.36
C ARG A 43 9.59 5.81 6.25
N GLU A 44 10.07 7.05 6.15
CA GLU A 44 9.61 8.19 6.94
C GLU A 44 8.15 8.51 6.63
N GLN A 45 7.76 8.54 5.36
CA GLN A 45 6.35 8.73 4.95
C GLN A 45 5.47 7.63 5.55
N ILE A 46 5.89 6.36 5.45
CA ILE A 46 5.13 5.22 5.97
C ILE A 46 4.98 5.33 7.50
N LEU A 47 6.07 5.58 8.23
CA LEU A 47 6.03 5.72 9.70
C LEU A 47 5.14 6.88 10.11
N ASN A 48 5.33 8.07 9.53
CA ASN A 48 4.55 9.26 9.83
C ASN A 48 3.06 9.06 9.56
N PHE A 49 2.72 8.36 8.48
CA PHE A 49 1.35 8.07 8.13
C PHE A 49 0.73 7.02 9.05
N VAL A 50 1.36 5.86 9.20
CA VAL A 50 0.81 4.74 9.98
C VAL A 50 0.67 5.07 11.46
N LEU A 51 1.63 5.81 12.02
CA LEU A 51 1.62 6.21 13.43
C LEU A 51 0.89 7.53 13.69
N ALA A 52 0.29 8.16 12.68
CA ALA A 52 -0.44 9.41 12.85
C ALA A 52 -1.73 9.28 13.71
N GLY A 53 -2.23 8.06 13.90
CA GLY A 53 -3.32 7.74 14.82
C GLY A 53 -4.68 7.41 14.19
N ASN A 54 -4.85 7.57 12.87
CA ASN A 54 -6.07 7.16 12.16
C ASN A 54 -5.75 6.84 10.69
N ALA A 55 -4.82 5.94 10.46
CA ALA A 55 -4.33 5.59 9.13
C ALA A 55 -5.11 4.42 8.53
N THR A 56 -5.56 4.55 7.29
CA THR A 56 -6.09 3.46 6.46
C THR A 56 -5.21 3.33 5.22
N PHE A 57 -4.68 2.13 5.00
CA PHE A 57 -3.76 1.88 3.89
C PHE A 57 -3.81 0.44 3.42
N THR A 58 -3.42 0.23 2.17
CA THR A 58 -3.28 -1.07 1.54
C THR A 58 -1.81 -1.36 1.29
N ILE A 59 -1.35 -2.52 1.72
CA ILE A 59 -0.07 -3.07 1.27
C ILE A 59 -0.31 -4.02 0.10
N ARG A 60 0.57 -3.93 -0.91
CA ARG A 60 0.54 -4.79 -2.09
C ARG A 60 1.93 -5.33 -2.36
N ASN A 61 2.00 -6.60 -2.72
CA ASN A 61 3.20 -7.17 -3.31
C ASN A 61 3.09 -7.09 -4.83
N ALA A 62 3.88 -6.23 -5.46
CA ALA A 62 3.83 -6.00 -6.92
C ALA A 62 4.13 -7.26 -7.74
N ARG A 63 4.94 -8.21 -7.18
CA ARG A 63 5.30 -9.45 -7.86
C ARG A 63 4.19 -10.50 -7.84
N THR A 64 3.45 -10.64 -6.72
CA THR A 64 2.40 -11.67 -6.57
C THR A 64 1.00 -11.12 -6.77
N GLY A 65 0.82 -9.80 -6.74
CA GLY A 65 -0.49 -9.14 -6.78
C GLY A 65 -1.27 -9.20 -5.46
N ASN A 66 -0.80 -9.95 -4.45
CA ASN A 66 -1.46 -10.04 -3.16
C ASN A 66 -1.53 -8.68 -2.49
N ARG A 67 -2.71 -8.34 -1.98
CA ARG A 67 -2.97 -7.07 -1.31
C ARG A 67 -3.84 -7.25 -0.07
N PHE A 68 -3.59 -6.46 0.96
CA PHE A 68 -4.38 -6.43 2.19
C PHE A 68 -4.52 -5.00 2.67
N THR A 69 -5.72 -4.64 3.14
CA THR A 69 -6.02 -3.31 3.66
C THR A 69 -6.08 -3.34 5.18
N TYR A 70 -5.41 -2.37 5.79
CA TYR A 70 -5.31 -2.25 7.24
C TYR A 70 -5.73 -0.86 7.70
N LYS A 71 -6.22 -0.80 8.93
CA LYS A 71 -6.55 0.43 9.63
C LYS A 71 -5.79 0.46 10.95
N VAL A 72 -5.02 1.53 11.18
CA VAL A 72 -4.25 1.71 12.41
C VAL A 72 -4.81 2.90 13.16
N ARG A 73 -5.26 2.67 14.39
CA ARG A 73 -5.87 3.69 15.25
C ARG A 73 -5.16 3.80 16.59
N GLN A 74 -4.94 5.02 17.04
CA GLN A 74 -4.49 5.34 18.39
C GLN A 74 -5.60 6.12 19.11
N PRO A 75 -6.37 5.50 20.02
CA PRO A 75 -7.54 6.14 20.64
C PRO A 75 -7.15 7.24 21.63
N LYS A 76 -5.97 7.15 22.24
CA LYS A 76 -5.42 8.13 23.19
C LYS A 76 -3.92 8.27 22.95
N LYS A 77 -3.36 9.43 23.30
CA LYS A 77 -1.97 9.80 23.06
C LYS A 77 -0.95 8.74 23.51
N ASP A 78 -1.15 8.11 24.65
CA ASP A 78 -0.19 7.15 25.22
C ASP A 78 -0.66 5.68 25.07
N ALA A 79 -1.71 5.44 24.29
CA ALA A 79 -2.20 4.10 24.03
C ALA A 79 -1.39 3.45 22.89
N PRO A 80 -1.34 2.10 22.85
CA PRO A 80 -0.84 1.39 21.68
C PRO A 80 -1.67 1.72 20.45
N HIS A 81 -1.04 1.60 19.27
CA HIS A 81 -1.77 1.68 18.00
C HIS A 81 -2.44 0.34 17.72
N PHE A 82 -3.76 0.33 17.65
CA PHE A 82 -4.53 -0.86 17.32
C PHE A 82 -4.58 -1.05 15.81
N VAL A 83 -4.31 -2.27 15.38
CA VAL A 83 -4.31 -2.68 13.97
C VAL A 83 -5.56 -3.48 13.68
N GLY A 84 -6.33 -3.05 12.69
CA GLY A 84 -7.45 -3.77 12.12
C GLY A 84 -7.14 -4.22 10.69
N LEU A 85 -7.64 -5.38 10.31
CA LEU A 85 -7.63 -5.92 8.96
C LEU A 85 -9.01 -5.75 8.35
N LEU A 86 -9.12 -5.23 7.13
CA LEU A 86 -10.36 -5.23 6.37
C LEU A 86 -10.69 -6.68 5.96
N ALA A 87 -11.79 -7.22 6.48
CA ALA A 87 -12.20 -8.61 6.31
C ALA A 87 -13.54 -8.79 5.59
N GLY A 88 -14.19 -7.69 5.21
CA GLY A 88 -15.48 -7.70 4.52
C GLY A 88 -15.57 -6.62 3.43
N PRO A 89 -16.74 -6.48 2.80
CA PRO A 89 -16.95 -5.56 1.67
C PRO A 89 -17.06 -4.09 2.08
N ASP A 90 -17.39 -3.80 3.34
CA ASP A 90 -17.51 -2.42 3.82
C ASP A 90 -16.16 -1.87 4.27
N ASN A 91 -15.62 -0.94 3.47
CA ASN A 91 -14.32 -0.30 3.72
C ASN A 91 -14.30 0.59 4.98
N GLU A 92 -15.43 0.87 5.61
CA GLU A 92 -15.50 1.70 6.81
C GLU A 92 -15.70 0.86 8.08
N ALA A 93 -16.54 -0.18 8.00
CA ALA A 93 -17.02 -0.94 9.16
C ALA A 93 -16.36 -2.31 9.34
N ASP A 94 -15.99 -3.01 8.26
CA ASP A 94 -15.59 -4.41 8.29
C ASP A 94 -14.13 -4.65 8.70
N TYR A 95 -13.65 -3.91 9.72
CA TYR A 95 -12.31 -4.10 10.25
C TYR A 95 -12.30 -5.03 11.45
N GLN A 96 -11.61 -6.16 11.32
CA GLN A 96 -11.36 -7.10 12.41
C GLN A 96 -10.05 -6.76 13.11
N PHE A 97 -10.05 -6.76 14.44
CA PHE A 97 -8.86 -6.55 15.24
C PHE A 97 -7.80 -7.59 14.93
N LEU A 98 -6.61 -7.14 14.57
CA LEU A 98 -5.49 -7.99 14.21
C LEU A 98 -4.42 -8.03 15.31
N GLY A 99 -4.09 -6.88 15.90
CA GLY A 99 -3.03 -6.76 16.89
C GLY A 99 -2.76 -5.33 17.29
N SER A 100 -1.62 -5.10 17.92
CA SER A 100 -1.22 -3.77 18.39
C SER A 100 0.25 -3.48 18.15
N ILE A 101 0.56 -2.20 17.86
CA ILE A 101 1.92 -1.67 17.80
C ILE A 101 2.19 -0.91 19.09
N PHE A 102 3.21 -1.31 19.80
CA PHE A 102 3.70 -0.69 21.05
C PHE A 102 4.91 0.18 20.74
N ASP A 103 4.96 1.35 21.35
CA ASP A 103 6.07 2.30 21.27
C ASP A 103 6.47 2.68 19.82
N GLY A 104 5.52 2.57 18.90
CA GLY A 104 5.77 2.82 17.47
C GLY A 104 6.73 1.83 16.78
N VAL A 105 7.14 0.76 17.46
CA VAL A 105 8.18 -0.18 16.97
C VAL A 105 7.70 -1.63 16.98
N ARG A 106 7.22 -2.10 18.12
CA ARG A 106 6.95 -3.53 18.34
C ARG A 106 5.51 -3.88 17.99
N TYR A 107 5.30 -4.64 16.94
CA TYR A 107 4.01 -5.24 16.64
C TYR A 107 3.83 -6.56 17.41
N CYS A 108 2.65 -6.74 18.01
CA CYS A 108 2.22 -7.99 18.63
C CYS A 108 0.85 -8.37 18.06
N HIS A 109 0.74 -9.60 17.57
CA HIS A 109 -0.55 -10.16 17.17
C HIS A 109 -1.48 -10.29 18.39
N GLY A 110 -2.74 -9.91 18.23
CA GLY A 110 -3.69 -9.86 19.35
C GLY A 110 -4.19 -11.24 19.75
N ARG A 111 -4.12 -11.57 21.04
CA ARG A 111 -4.69 -12.84 21.57
C ARG A 111 -6.21 -12.97 21.35
N ARG A 112 -6.92 -11.85 21.21
CA ARG A 112 -8.36 -11.78 20.91
C ARG A 112 -8.68 -11.55 19.44
N SER A 113 -7.68 -11.67 18.57
CA SER A 113 -7.91 -11.57 17.14
C SER A 113 -8.70 -12.78 16.65
N ALA A 114 -9.73 -12.54 15.86
CA ALA A 114 -10.43 -13.60 15.14
C ALA A 114 -9.62 -14.11 13.93
N VAL A 115 -8.59 -13.35 13.52
CA VAL A 115 -7.70 -13.72 12.42
C VAL A 115 -6.56 -14.56 12.98
N SER A 116 -6.32 -15.74 12.40
CA SER A 116 -5.20 -16.60 12.80
C SER A 116 -3.86 -15.89 12.59
N PRO A 117 -2.87 -16.03 13.49
CA PRO A 117 -1.52 -15.50 13.28
C PRO A 117 -0.82 -16.11 12.07
N SER A 118 -1.23 -17.30 11.61
CA SER A 118 -0.74 -17.96 10.40
C SER A 118 -1.47 -17.54 9.12
N ALA A 119 -2.54 -16.73 9.22
CA ALA A 119 -3.22 -16.20 8.04
C ALA A 119 -2.28 -15.32 7.22
N GLN A 120 -2.37 -15.39 5.89
CA GLN A 120 -1.52 -14.60 4.99
C GLN A 120 -1.56 -13.09 5.30
N SER A 121 -2.75 -12.58 5.62
CA SER A 121 -2.92 -11.17 6.00
C SER A 121 -2.21 -10.82 7.31
N ALA A 122 -2.23 -11.69 8.32
CA ALA A 122 -1.54 -11.47 9.59
C ALA A 122 -0.01 -11.52 9.41
N MET A 123 0.48 -12.52 8.69
CA MET A 123 1.90 -12.66 8.36
C MET A 123 2.39 -11.48 7.50
N ALA A 124 1.58 -11.03 6.54
CA ALA A 124 1.91 -9.90 5.68
C ALA A 124 2.08 -8.61 6.48
N PHE A 125 1.19 -8.33 7.46
CA PHE A 125 1.33 -7.17 8.32
C PHE A 125 2.57 -7.26 9.22
N ALA A 126 2.81 -8.41 9.84
CA ALA A 126 3.96 -8.61 10.71
C ALA A 126 5.29 -8.43 9.95
N ALA A 127 5.40 -9.01 8.75
CA ALA A 127 6.55 -8.84 7.87
C ALA A 127 6.71 -7.38 7.41
N PHE A 128 5.63 -6.75 6.95
CA PHE A 128 5.61 -5.35 6.54
C PHE A 128 6.13 -4.44 7.65
N TRP A 129 5.58 -4.57 8.87
CA TRP A 129 5.99 -3.73 9.98
C TRP A 129 7.46 -3.93 10.38
N GLY A 130 7.92 -5.17 10.39
CA GLY A 130 9.34 -5.49 10.61
C GLY A 130 10.26 -4.86 9.57
N LEU A 131 9.87 -4.86 8.29
CA LEU A 131 10.60 -4.22 7.20
C LEU A 131 10.63 -2.69 7.35
N VAL A 132 9.51 -2.08 7.69
CA VAL A 132 9.42 -0.62 7.94
C VAL A 132 10.31 -0.21 9.10
N VAL A 133 10.24 -0.91 10.24
CA VAL A 133 11.06 -0.62 11.42
C VAL A 133 12.54 -0.78 11.13
N SER A 134 12.93 -1.86 10.43
CA SER A 134 14.33 -2.12 10.07
C SER A 134 14.87 -1.25 8.92
N GLY A 135 14.01 -0.50 8.23
CA GLY A 135 14.38 0.31 7.06
C GLY A 135 14.69 -0.48 5.79
N ARG A 136 14.33 -1.76 5.75
CA ARG A 136 14.60 -2.67 4.62
C ARG A 136 13.38 -2.84 3.73
N LEU A 137 12.98 -1.77 3.04
CA LEU A 137 11.81 -1.80 2.15
C LEU A 137 12.20 -2.43 0.80
N PRO A 138 11.66 -3.61 0.44
CA PRO A 138 11.94 -4.22 -0.86
C PRO A 138 11.17 -3.49 -1.98
N ALA A 139 11.75 -3.45 -3.18
CA ALA A 139 11.17 -2.74 -4.32
C ALA A 139 9.77 -3.23 -4.74
N ASN A 140 9.44 -4.50 -4.44
CA ASN A 140 8.14 -5.08 -4.74
C ASN A 140 7.08 -4.82 -3.66
N LEU A 141 7.41 -4.11 -2.58
CA LEU A 141 6.44 -3.66 -1.57
C LEU A 141 5.89 -2.30 -1.98
N GLU A 142 4.58 -2.25 -2.10
CA GLU A 142 3.84 -1.02 -2.35
C GLU A 142 2.93 -0.73 -1.17
N VAL A 143 2.91 0.54 -0.75
CA VAL A 143 2.05 1.02 0.34
C VAL A 143 1.20 2.17 -0.19
N TRP A 144 -0.12 2.01 -0.10
CA TRP A 144 -1.10 2.94 -0.66
C TRP A 144 -2.06 3.42 0.41
N HIS A 145 -2.30 4.74 0.51
CA HIS A 145 -3.37 5.28 1.36
C HIS A 145 -4.56 5.75 0.50
N GLU A 146 -5.74 5.86 1.12
CA GLU A 146 -7.00 6.16 0.45
C GLU A 146 -7.22 7.66 0.14
N GLY A 147 -6.17 8.49 0.19
CA GLY A 147 -6.30 9.94 0.02
C GLY A 147 -6.92 10.65 1.23
N SER A 148 -6.94 10.00 2.38
CA SER A 148 -7.38 10.57 3.66
C SER A 148 -6.20 10.81 4.59
N CYS A 149 -6.28 11.88 5.40
CA CYS A 149 -5.24 12.22 6.37
C CYS A 149 -5.10 11.13 7.44
N GLY A 150 -3.90 10.58 7.62
CA GLY A 150 -3.60 9.55 8.61
C GLY A 150 -3.84 9.97 10.07
N LYS A 151 -3.99 11.27 10.37
CA LYS A 151 -4.24 11.78 11.73
C LYS A 151 -5.72 12.07 11.99
N CYS A 152 -6.39 12.83 11.15
CA CYS A 152 -7.77 13.28 11.37
C CYS A 152 -8.81 12.64 10.45
N GLY A 153 -8.40 11.86 9.46
CA GLY A 153 -9.29 11.18 8.52
C GLY A 153 -9.89 12.08 7.44
N ARG A 154 -9.64 13.40 7.43
CA ARG A 154 -10.17 14.30 6.39
C ARG A 154 -9.56 13.96 5.03
N LYS A 155 -10.39 14.04 3.99
CA LYS A 155 -9.94 13.85 2.60
C LYS A 155 -8.85 14.87 2.25
N LEU A 156 -7.79 14.38 1.62
CA LEU A 156 -6.68 15.19 1.12
C LEU A 156 -6.96 15.58 -0.34
N THR A 157 -6.77 16.85 -0.66
CA THR A 157 -7.07 17.40 -2.01
C THR A 157 -5.86 18.08 -2.64
N VAL A 158 -4.87 18.43 -1.84
CA VAL A 158 -3.66 19.10 -2.29
C VAL A 158 -2.57 18.05 -2.58
N PRO A 159 -1.87 18.08 -3.72
CA PRO A 159 -0.88 17.08 -4.12
C PRO A 159 0.16 16.77 -3.04
N GLU A 160 0.73 17.79 -2.43
CA GLU A 160 1.76 17.65 -1.38
C GLU A 160 1.21 16.94 -0.12
N SER A 161 -0.05 17.20 0.23
CA SER A 161 -0.72 16.52 1.34
C SER A 161 -1.05 15.06 1.00
N ILE A 162 -1.41 14.78 -0.25
CA ILE A 162 -1.65 13.42 -0.74
C ILE A 162 -0.33 12.64 -0.73
N GLU A 163 0.76 13.22 -1.19
CA GLU A 163 2.08 12.60 -1.17
C GLU A 163 2.56 12.32 0.26
N ALA A 164 2.34 13.24 1.19
CA ALA A 164 2.71 13.09 2.59
C ALA A 164 1.74 12.20 3.40
N GLY A 165 0.52 11.96 2.90
CA GLY A 165 -0.55 11.28 3.64
C GLY A 165 -1.10 12.07 4.83
N LEU A 166 -0.71 13.33 5.00
CA LEU A 166 -1.08 14.20 6.12
C LEU A 166 -1.53 15.59 5.62
N GLY A 167 -2.61 16.10 6.18
CA GLY A 167 -3.02 17.49 5.93
C GLY A 167 -2.03 18.49 6.57
N PRO A 168 -1.92 19.73 6.06
CA PRO A 168 -0.89 20.70 6.45
C PRO A 168 -0.94 21.08 7.93
N GLU A 169 -2.13 21.18 8.52
CA GLU A 169 -2.27 21.42 9.97
C GLU A 169 -1.87 20.21 10.82
N CYS A 170 -2.18 19.01 10.33
CA CYS A 170 -1.83 17.77 11.02
C CYS A 170 -0.35 17.48 10.97
N ALA A 171 0.31 17.78 9.85
CA ALA A 171 1.76 17.69 9.69
C ALA A 171 2.50 18.62 10.66
N ARG A 172 2.03 19.88 10.81
CA ARG A 172 2.62 20.86 11.76
C ARG A 172 2.44 20.48 13.22
N ARG A 173 1.35 19.80 13.59
CA ARG A 173 1.04 19.38 14.98
C ARG A 173 1.65 18.03 15.35
N GLY A 174 2.33 17.36 14.45
CA GLY A 174 2.92 16.04 14.63
C GLY A 174 4.44 16.06 14.89
N MET A 175 5.05 17.24 14.77
CA MET A 175 6.45 17.47 15.17
C MET A 175 6.50 17.93 16.62
#